data_5dcdf6624fcced6270f2efe3421b4c66
#
_entry.id   5dcdf6624fcced6270f2efe3421b4c66
#
_cell.length_a   1.000
_cell.length_b   1.000
_cell.length_c   1.000
_cell.angle_alpha   90.00
_cell.angle_beta   90.00
_cell.angle_gamma   90.00
#
_symmetry.space_group_name_H-M   'P 1'
#
loop_
_entity.id
_entity.type
_entity.pdbx_description
1 polymer ?
#
loop_
_entity_poly.entity_id
_entity_poly.type
_entity_poly.pdbx_seq_one_letter_code
_entity_poly.pdbx_strand_id
1 'polypeptide(L)'
;MAQDEIIKLLSEMVEIKSISSDKNHRDDVDVSAQFVQNLFSDLGLNTQVIKVAGGMPAVVAHTEIDPSKKTVLLYAHHDVQPVGDVELWNTEPFDPVVKDGRLYGRGSGDNKSGVVVHYNVVKELLSDLPVNIKIFIEGEEEIGSPTMSDFIEQNREALEADVIVIADSGNVKIGVPTITTTLRGLVDAIIEVDQPMRPIHSGVGGGVVPDAFMVLSRIIASFHNEKGELMIEGLTPTDMQVTELEESFLKKMLGSEEINLFDTESISKRLWLEPALDVLAIDAPSVKDAVNLVIPKAS
;
A
#
# COMPACT_ATOMS: atom_id res chain seq x y z
N MET A 1 22.70 5.13 14.84
CA MET A 1 23.50 4.14 14.05
C MET A 1 24.27 4.83 12.94
N ALA A 2 25.42 4.25 12.52
CA ALA A 2 26.09 4.69 11.31
C ALA A 2 25.20 4.37 10.07
N GLN A 3 25.26 5.19 9.03
CA GLN A 3 24.47 4.98 7.80
C GLN A 3 24.66 3.59 7.20
N ASP A 4 25.88 3.06 7.24
CA ASP A 4 26.21 1.72 6.73
C ASP A 4 25.47 0.60 7.50
N GLU A 5 25.26 0.77 8.81
CA GLU A 5 24.52 -0.22 9.62
C GLU A 5 23.01 -0.22 9.27
N ILE A 6 22.44 0.96 9.01
CA ILE A 6 21.04 1.10 8.56
C ILE A 6 20.86 0.43 7.21
N ILE A 7 21.76 0.72 6.26
CA ILE A 7 21.73 0.12 4.92
C ILE A 7 21.86 -1.40 5.01
N LYS A 8 22.80 -1.90 5.81
CA LYS A 8 23.00 -3.33 6.00
C LYS A 8 21.76 -4.01 6.55
N LEU A 9 21.17 -3.45 7.64
CA LEU A 9 19.95 -4.01 8.25
C LEU A 9 18.79 -4.05 7.26
N LEU A 10 18.57 -2.95 6.53
CA LEU A 10 17.50 -2.90 5.52
C LEU A 10 17.77 -3.89 4.39
N SER A 11 19.01 -4.04 3.95
CA SER A 11 19.40 -5.01 2.93
C SER A 11 19.09 -6.45 3.37
N GLU A 12 19.49 -6.83 4.59
CA GLU A 12 19.18 -8.15 5.16
C GLU A 12 17.67 -8.43 5.21
N MET A 13 16.85 -7.41 5.50
CA MET A 13 15.39 -7.55 5.44
C MET A 13 14.87 -7.70 4.01
N VAL A 14 15.42 -6.93 3.05
CA VAL A 14 14.99 -6.97 1.63
C VAL A 14 15.27 -8.33 1.00
N GLU A 15 16.36 -9.01 1.37
CA GLU A 15 16.70 -10.35 0.88
C GLU A 15 15.62 -11.41 1.22
N ILE A 16 14.82 -11.18 2.27
CA ILE A 16 13.72 -12.09 2.65
C ILE A 16 12.51 -11.82 1.76
N LYS A 17 12.09 -12.81 0.97
CA LYS A 17 11.01 -12.73 -0.01
C LYS A 17 9.62 -12.85 0.62
N SER A 18 9.30 -12.02 1.59
CA SER A 18 8.06 -12.09 2.38
C SER A 18 6.80 -11.67 1.58
N ILE A 19 6.56 -12.31 0.44
CA ILE A 19 5.42 -12.02 -0.45
C ILE A 19 4.15 -12.66 0.15
N SER A 20 3.29 -11.88 0.78
CA SER A 20 2.10 -12.37 1.49
C SER A 20 1.05 -12.97 0.58
N SER A 21 0.92 -12.48 -0.66
CA SER A 21 -0.05 -12.97 -1.64
C SER A 21 0.33 -14.30 -2.31
N ASP A 22 1.60 -14.72 -2.23
CA ASP A 22 2.09 -15.95 -2.88
C ASP A 22 2.23 -17.09 -1.87
N LYS A 23 1.48 -18.18 -2.10
CA LYS A 23 1.51 -19.38 -1.26
C LYS A 23 2.88 -20.06 -1.18
N ASN A 24 3.74 -19.87 -2.20
CA ASN A 24 5.09 -20.43 -2.23
C ASN A 24 6.07 -19.66 -1.33
N HIS A 25 5.71 -18.45 -0.93
CA HIS A 25 6.51 -17.56 -0.07
C HIS A 25 5.99 -17.45 1.38
N ARG A 26 5.04 -18.32 1.79
CA ARG A 26 4.52 -18.30 3.16
C ARG A 26 5.59 -18.54 4.23
N ASP A 27 6.51 -19.45 3.96
CA ASP A 27 7.63 -19.72 4.87
C ASP A 27 8.57 -18.51 4.96
N ASP A 28 8.72 -17.74 3.88
CA ASP A 28 9.52 -16.51 3.87
C ASP A 28 8.85 -15.40 4.71
N VAL A 29 7.51 -15.34 4.75
CA VAL A 29 6.78 -14.43 5.66
C VAL A 29 7.03 -14.82 7.12
N ASP A 30 7.03 -16.12 7.46
CA ASP A 30 7.37 -16.60 8.79
C ASP A 30 8.84 -16.27 9.15
N VAL A 31 9.78 -16.43 8.20
CA VAL A 31 11.20 -16.03 8.37
C VAL A 31 11.32 -14.53 8.62
N SER A 32 10.58 -13.70 7.87
CA SER A 32 10.58 -12.25 8.05
C SER A 32 10.06 -11.84 9.43
N ALA A 33 8.96 -12.45 9.89
CA ALA A 33 8.44 -12.22 11.24
C ALA A 33 9.45 -12.60 12.33
N GLN A 34 10.14 -13.74 12.17
CA GLN A 34 11.17 -14.17 13.10
C GLN A 34 12.37 -13.22 13.11
N PHE A 35 12.77 -12.69 11.94
CA PHE A 35 13.82 -11.69 11.84
C PHE A 35 13.45 -10.43 12.61
N VAL A 36 12.24 -9.91 12.41
CA VAL A 36 11.73 -8.73 13.10
C VAL A 36 11.62 -8.97 14.61
N GLN A 37 11.13 -10.15 15.03
CA GLN A 37 11.10 -10.53 16.44
C GLN A 37 12.49 -10.47 17.08
N ASN A 38 13.49 -11.08 16.46
CA ASN A 38 14.85 -11.09 16.97
C ASN A 38 15.41 -9.68 17.07
N LEU A 39 15.14 -8.84 16.06
CA LEU A 39 15.59 -7.46 16.01
C LEU A 39 15.17 -6.64 17.25
N PHE A 40 13.90 -6.72 17.63
CA PHE A 40 13.42 -6.01 18.82
C PHE A 40 13.74 -6.74 20.14
N SER A 41 13.84 -8.05 20.12
CA SER A 41 14.27 -8.84 21.28
C SER A 41 15.72 -8.52 21.68
N ASP A 42 16.61 -8.31 20.71
CA ASP A 42 18.01 -7.94 20.92
C ASP A 42 18.15 -6.54 21.57
N LEU A 43 17.15 -5.68 21.42
CA LEU A 43 17.05 -4.43 22.17
C LEU A 43 16.54 -4.60 23.61
N GLY A 44 16.12 -5.82 24.00
CA GLY A 44 15.59 -6.11 25.33
C GLY A 44 14.08 -5.86 25.47
N LEU A 45 13.34 -5.68 24.37
CA LEU A 45 11.88 -5.60 24.41
C LEU A 45 11.27 -6.99 24.64
N ASN A 46 10.11 -7.03 25.29
CA ASN A 46 9.29 -8.24 25.32
C ASN A 46 8.61 -8.41 23.98
N THR A 47 8.94 -9.47 23.23
CA THR A 47 8.52 -9.67 21.85
C THR A 47 7.81 -11.00 21.66
N GLN A 48 6.78 -10.99 20.81
CA GLN A 48 6.02 -12.18 20.43
C GLN A 48 5.69 -12.14 18.93
N VAL A 49 5.74 -13.31 18.29
CA VAL A 49 5.10 -13.52 16.98
C VAL A 49 3.71 -14.08 17.25
N ILE A 50 2.70 -13.41 16.76
CA ILE A 50 1.29 -13.80 16.91
C ILE A 50 0.71 -14.06 15.53
N LYS A 51 -0.06 -15.13 15.44
CA LYS A 51 -0.77 -15.53 14.22
C LYS A 51 -2.21 -15.85 14.59
N VAL A 52 -3.15 -15.09 14.06
CA VAL A 52 -4.58 -15.42 14.19
C VAL A 52 -4.99 -16.43 13.12
N ALA A 53 -6.13 -17.09 13.34
CA ALA A 53 -6.60 -18.14 12.43
C ALA A 53 -6.77 -17.62 10.99
N GLY A 54 -6.06 -18.24 10.05
CA GLY A 54 -6.09 -17.87 8.63
C GLY A 54 -5.16 -16.72 8.24
N GLY A 55 -4.59 -15.98 9.21
CA GLY A 55 -3.72 -14.84 8.97
C GLY A 55 -2.24 -15.19 8.81
N MET A 56 -1.46 -14.18 8.45
CA MET A 56 0.00 -14.23 8.45
C MET A 56 0.57 -13.84 9.83
N PRO A 57 1.84 -14.16 10.11
CA PRO A 57 2.45 -13.81 11.39
C PRO A 57 2.66 -12.30 11.51
N ALA A 58 2.27 -11.74 12.64
CA ALA A 58 2.59 -10.38 13.02
C ALA A 58 3.50 -10.37 14.25
N VAL A 59 4.31 -9.34 14.39
CA VAL A 59 5.20 -9.16 15.54
C VAL A 59 4.64 -8.07 16.44
N VAL A 60 4.46 -8.40 17.72
CA VAL A 60 4.17 -7.43 18.77
C VAL A 60 5.35 -7.37 19.72
N ALA A 61 5.71 -6.16 20.13
CA ALA A 61 6.75 -5.98 21.15
C ALA A 61 6.42 -4.80 22.06
N HIS A 62 7.02 -4.76 23.24
CA HIS A 62 6.86 -3.62 24.14
C HIS A 62 8.04 -3.47 25.09
N THR A 63 8.29 -2.25 25.51
CA THR A 63 9.16 -1.94 26.66
C THR A 63 8.49 -2.38 27.96
N GLU A 64 9.20 -2.34 29.08
CA GLU A 64 8.54 -2.39 30.38
C GLU A 64 7.52 -1.23 30.48
N ILE A 65 6.29 -1.53 30.86
CA ILE A 65 5.18 -0.57 30.88
C ILE A 65 5.11 0.15 32.23
N ASP A 66 5.33 1.44 32.21
CA ASP A 66 5.11 2.35 33.32
C ASP A 66 3.71 2.99 33.19
N PRO A 67 2.77 2.70 34.12
CA PRO A 67 1.41 3.21 34.02
C PRO A 67 1.29 4.73 34.22
N SER A 68 2.35 5.41 34.63
CA SER A 68 2.39 6.87 34.75
C SER A 68 2.76 7.57 33.43
N LYS A 69 3.24 6.82 32.43
CA LYS A 69 3.67 7.34 31.11
C LYS A 69 2.61 7.09 30.05
N LYS A 70 2.58 7.97 29.06
CA LYS A 70 1.83 7.74 27.82
C LYS A 70 2.42 6.59 27.04
N THR A 71 1.58 5.90 26.26
CA THR A 71 1.98 4.77 25.43
C THR A 71 1.89 5.15 23.95
N VAL A 72 2.96 4.90 23.21
CA VAL A 72 3.04 5.08 21.76
C VAL A 72 3.14 3.71 21.11
N LEU A 73 2.24 3.42 20.16
CA LEU A 73 2.29 2.24 19.30
C LEU A 73 2.96 2.62 17.99
N LEU A 74 4.02 1.92 17.61
CA LEU A 74 4.75 2.07 16.37
C LEU A 74 4.31 0.96 15.42
N TYR A 75 3.73 1.34 14.27
CA TYR A 75 3.22 0.42 13.25
C TYR A 75 4.04 0.50 11.98
N ALA A 76 4.32 -0.67 11.41
CA ALA A 76 4.80 -0.90 10.05
C ALA A 76 4.39 -2.31 9.61
N HIS A 77 4.70 -2.70 8.36
CA HIS A 77 4.52 -4.08 7.92
C HIS A 77 5.82 -4.69 7.37
N HIS A 78 5.93 -6.02 7.40
CA HIS A 78 7.13 -6.73 6.96
C HIS A 78 6.92 -7.60 5.73
N ASP A 79 5.68 -7.74 5.27
CA ASP A 79 5.37 -8.38 4.00
C ASP A 79 5.56 -7.41 2.82
N VAL A 80 5.53 -7.94 1.62
CA VAL A 80 5.78 -7.19 0.39
C VAL A 80 4.91 -7.69 -0.75
N GLN A 81 4.65 -6.81 -1.74
CA GLN A 81 4.02 -7.15 -3.00
C GLN A 81 4.88 -8.08 -3.86
N PRO A 82 4.29 -8.90 -4.75
CA PRO A 82 5.01 -9.57 -5.81
C PRO A 82 5.83 -8.60 -6.67
N VAL A 83 6.90 -9.11 -7.27
CA VAL A 83 7.82 -8.28 -8.08
C VAL A 83 7.21 -7.79 -9.40
N GLY A 84 6.09 -8.39 -9.83
CA GLY A 84 5.51 -8.10 -11.15
C GLY A 84 6.40 -8.60 -12.29
N ASP A 85 6.44 -7.85 -13.38
CA ASP A 85 7.29 -8.17 -14.53
C ASP A 85 8.77 -7.87 -14.21
N VAL A 86 9.57 -8.92 -14.11
CA VAL A 86 10.99 -8.84 -13.75
C VAL A 86 11.81 -8.09 -14.82
N GLU A 87 11.36 -8.07 -16.09
CA GLU A 87 12.06 -7.36 -17.17
C GLU A 87 12.01 -5.82 -16.98
N LEU A 88 11.10 -5.33 -16.16
CA LEU A 88 10.97 -3.89 -15.84
C LEU A 88 11.92 -3.45 -14.71
N TRP A 89 12.56 -4.38 -14.03
CA TRP A 89 13.51 -4.06 -12.97
C TRP A 89 14.92 -3.79 -13.53
N ASN A 90 15.58 -2.78 -12.96
CA ASN A 90 16.99 -2.47 -13.29
C ASN A 90 17.99 -3.23 -12.42
N THR A 91 17.52 -3.89 -11.36
CA THR A 91 18.30 -4.69 -10.40
C THR A 91 17.47 -5.90 -10.02
N GLU A 92 18.08 -6.96 -9.50
CA GLU A 92 17.34 -8.09 -8.95
C GLU A 92 16.50 -7.64 -7.74
N PRO A 93 15.18 -7.90 -7.71
CA PRO A 93 14.27 -7.34 -6.71
C PRO A 93 14.62 -7.67 -5.25
N PHE A 94 15.21 -8.84 -5.00
CA PHE A 94 15.57 -9.33 -3.67
C PHE A 94 17.10 -9.46 -3.46
N ASP A 95 17.90 -8.85 -4.34
CA ASP A 95 19.34 -8.65 -4.17
C ASP A 95 19.59 -7.13 -4.08
N PRO A 96 19.50 -6.55 -2.87
CA PRO A 96 19.47 -5.12 -2.68
C PRO A 96 20.77 -4.44 -3.10
N VAL A 97 20.67 -3.38 -3.89
CA VAL A 97 21.82 -2.65 -4.44
C VAL A 97 21.77 -1.19 -4.04
N VAL A 98 22.89 -0.69 -3.51
CA VAL A 98 23.07 0.77 -3.28
C VAL A 98 23.63 1.39 -4.54
N LYS A 99 22.89 2.32 -5.13
CA LYS A 99 23.27 3.06 -6.33
C LYS A 99 22.81 4.51 -6.20
N ASP A 100 23.70 5.45 -6.50
CA ASP A 100 23.42 6.90 -6.48
C ASP A 100 22.82 7.38 -5.14
N GLY A 101 23.29 6.83 -4.01
CA GLY A 101 22.83 7.16 -2.67
C GLY A 101 21.44 6.63 -2.31
N ARG A 102 20.91 5.65 -3.06
CA ARG A 102 19.62 4.99 -2.83
C ARG A 102 19.79 3.49 -2.75
N LEU A 103 19.00 2.84 -1.91
CA LEU A 103 18.88 1.39 -1.85
C LEU A 103 17.70 0.94 -2.74
N TYR A 104 18.00 0.08 -3.70
CA TYR A 104 17.02 -0.52 -4.60
C TYR A 104 16.76 -1.97 -4.21
N GLY A 105 15.49 -2.36 -4.12
CA GLY A 105 15.02 -3.70 -3.83
C GLY A 105 13.55 -3.70 -3.44
N ARG A 106 12.84 -4.81 -3.58
CA ARG A 106 11.43 -4.97 -3.19
C ARG A 106 11.30 -4.85 -1.67
N GLY A 107 10.45 -3.94 -1.19
CA GLY A 107 10.26 -3.67 0.24
C GLY A 107 11.25 -2.65 0.83
N SER A 108 12.23 -2.13 0.05
CA SER A 108 13.18 -1.14 0.56
C SER A 108 12.52 0.21 0.90
N GLY A 109 11.42 0.55 0.25
CA GLY A 109 10.59 1.71 0.55
C GLY A 109 9.33 1.29 1.31
N ASP A 110 8.62 0.31 0.83
CA ASP A 110 7.32 -0.19 1.25
C ASP A 110 7.45 -1.66 1.66
N ASN A 111 7.46 -2.04 2.97
CA ASN A 111 7.57 -1.11 4.11
C ASN A 111 8.68 -1.54 5.09
N LYS A 112 9.64 -2.36 4.67
CA LYS A 112 10.76 -2.79 5.53
C LYS A 112 11.58 -1.60 6.05
N SER A 113 11.60 -0.48 5.31
CA SER A 113 12.19 0.77 5.79
C SER A 113 11.48 1.32 7.03
N GLY A 114 10.15 1.20 7.11
CA GLY A 114 9.36 1.60 8.28
C GLY A 114 9.76 0.81 9.53
N VAL A 115 9.96 -0.50 9.38
CA VAL A 115 10.47 -1.35 10.48
C VAL A 115 11.85 -0.87 10.94
N VAL A 116 12.75 -0.57 9.98
CA VAL A 116 14.11 -0.09 10.29
C VAL A 116 14.09 1.30 10.94
N VAL A 117 13.18 2.19 10.52
CA VAL A 117 12.97 3.50 11.17
C VAL A 117 12.56 3.31 12.62
N HIS A 118 11.54 2.50 12.91
CA HIS A 118 11.08 2.23 14.27
C HIS A 118 12.17 1.59 15.12
N TYR A 119 12.87 0.59 14.58
CA TYR A 119 14.00 -0.03 15.28
C TYR A 119 15.07 1.00 15.70
N ASN A 120 15.46 1.88 14.76
CA ASN A 120 16.49 2.88 15.06
C ASN A 120 16.04 3.90 16.11
N VAL A 121 14.81 4.39 16.01
CA VAL A 121 14.24 5.32 16.99
C VAL A 121 14.22 4.70 18.38
N VAL A 122 13.74 3.46 18.50
CA VAL A 122 13.72 2.76 19.79
C VAL A 122 15.15 2.55 20.31
N LYS A 123 16.07 2.09 19.48
CA LYS A 123 17.48 1.86 19.86
C LYS A 123 18.16 3.11 20.39
N GLU A 124 17.96 4.25 19.75
CA GLU A 124 18.57 5.53 20.15
C GLU A 124 17.97 6.10 21.45
N LEU A 125 16.67 5.89 21.66
CA LEU A 125 15.95 6.47 22.79
C LEU A 125 15.83 5.51 24.00
N LEU A 126 16.20 4.24 23.85
CA LEU A 126 15.90 3.18 24.82
C LEU A 126 16.39 3.48 26.24
N SER A 127 17.52 4.18 26.38
CA SER A 127 18.11 4.54 27.69
C SER A 127 17.35 5.62 28.45
N ASP A 128 16.55 6.43 27.76
CA ASP A 128 15.80 7.56 28.35
C ASP A 128 14.47 7.77 27.61
N LEU A 129 13.60 6.75 27.64
CA LEU A 129 12.29 6.80 27.01
C LEU A 129 11.30 7.62 27.86
N PRO A 130 10.78 8.74 27.37
CA PRO A 130 9.78 9.53 28.08
C PRO A 130 8.38 8.91 28.04
N VAL A 131 8.18 7.86 27.22
CA VAL A 131 6.91 7.18 26.97
C VAL A 131 7.10 5.67 26.98
N ASN A 132 6.04 4.93 27.16
CA ASN A 132 6.03 3.50 26.88
C ASN A 132 6.01 3.29 25.35
N ILE A 133 6.74 2.31 24.87
CA ILE A 133 6.73 1.92 23.48
C ILE A 133 6.06 0.55 23.33
N LYS A 134 5.12 0.47 22.41
CA LYS A 134 4.60 -0.76 21.83
C LYS A 134 4.92 -0.80 20.34
N ILE A 135 5.13 -1.99 19.82
CA ILE A 135 5.45 -2.25 18.40
C ILE A 135 4.38 -3.19 17.86
N PHE A 136 3.90 -2.90 16.67
CA PHE A 136 3.07 -3.81 15.90
C PHE A 136 3.58 -3.80 14.46
N ILE A 137 4.17 -4.92 14.02
CA ILE A 137 4.64 -5.10 12.66
C ILE A 137 3.82 -6.21 12.02
N GLU A 138 2.97 -5.83 11.08
CA GLU A 138 2.03 -6.70 10.40
C GLU A 138 2.70 -7.52 9.28
N GLY A 139 2.13 -8.66 8.94
CA GLY A 139 2.63 -9.56 7.88
C GLY A 139 1.64 -9.80 6.74
N GLU A 140 0.56 -9.04 6.62
CA GLU A 140 -0.47 -9.21 5.59
C GLU A 140 -1.08 -7.89 5.08
N GLU A 141 -0.37 -6.78 5.24
CA GLU A 141 -0.83 -5.46 4.80
C GLU A 141 -1.07 -5.46 3.28
N GLU A 142 -0.14 -6.00 2.53
CA GLU A 142 -0.10 -6.03 1.07
C GLU A 142 -1.19 -6.91 0.41
N ILE A 143 -1.98 -7.59 1.23
CA ILE A 143 -3.19 -8.32 0.80
C ILE A 143 -4.46 -7.76 1.43
N GLY A 144 -4.39 -6.53 1.99
CA GLY A 144 -5.51 -5.79 2.57
C GLY A 144 -5.88 -6.20 3.98
N SER A 145 -4.93 -6.74 4.75
CA SER A 145 -5.08 -7.06 6.19
C SER A 145 -6.34 -7.86 6.53
N PRO A 146 -6.59 -9.00 5.87
CA PRO A 146 -7.88 -9.70 5.96
C PRO A 146 -8.22 -10.17 7.37
N THR A 147 -7.23 -10.36 8.25
CA THR A 147 -7.45 -10.81 9.63
C THR A 147 -7.22 -9.71 10.68
N MET A 148 -7.02 -8.46 10.28
CA MET A 148 -6.74 -7.34 11.19
C MET A 148 -7.81 -7.15 12.26
N SER A 149 -9.09 -7.25 11.90
CA SER A 149 -10.18 -7.08 12.87
C SER A 149 -10.11 -8.15 13.97
N ASP A 150 -9.90 -9.40 13.58
CA ASP A 150 -9.78 -10.52 14.52
C ASP A 150 -8.49 -10.38 15.36
N PHE A 151 -7.40 -9.92 14.74
CA PHE A 151 -6.13 -9.67 15.43
C PHE A 151 -6.29 -8.62 16.53
N ILE A 152 -6.90 -7.47 16.20
CA ILE A 152 -7.16 -6.39 17.16
C ILE A 152 -8.08 -6.87 18.29
N GLU A 153 -9.14 -7.61 17.97
CA GLU A 153 -10.08 -8.10 18.99
C GLU A 153 -9.40 -9.04 20.00
N GLN A 154 -8.56 -9.95 19.51
CA GLN A 154 -7.87 -10.95 20.34
C GLN A 154 -6.67 -10.37 21.08
N ASN A 155 -6.08 -9.25 20.63
CA ASN A 155 -4.83 -8.70 21.15
C ASN A 155 -4.95 -7.24 21.61
N ARG A 156 -6.14 -6.79 22.04
CA ARG A 156 -6.40 -5.40 22.46
C ARG A 156 -5.37 -4.85 23.42
N GLU A 157 -5.04 -5.61 24.46
CA GLU A 157 -4.09 -5.17 25.49
C GLU A 157 -2.68 -4.92 24.91
N ALA A 158 -2.26 -5.74 23.95
CA ALA A 158 -0.96 -5.57 23.29
C ALA A 158 -0.92 -4.32 22.39
N LEU A 159 -2.07 -3.91 21.84
CA LEU A 159 -2.17 -2.81 20.87
C LEU A 159 -2.67 -1.49 21.47
N GLU A 160 -3.30 -1.51 22.67
CA GLU A 160 -3.83 -0.30 23.29
C GLU A 160 -2.75 0.75 23.51
N ALA A 161 -2.96 1.96 22.99
CA ALA A 161 -2.00 3.06 23.08
C ALA A 161 -2.71 4.43 23.08
N ASP A 162 -2.04 5.47 23.55
CA ASP A 162 -2.54 6.85 23.48
C ASP A 162 -2.30 7.46 22.08
N VAL A 163 -1.25 7.03 21.38
CA VAL A 163 -0.86 7.52 20.06
C VAL A 163 -0.37 6.37 19.21
N ILE A 164 -0.73 6.36 17.94
CA ILE A 164 -0.20 5.44 16.93
C ILE A 164 0.67 6.24 15.96
N VAL A 165 1.87 5.75 15.70
CA VAL A 165 2.77 6.28 14.66
C VAL A 165 2.90 5.21 13.58
N ILE A 166 2.43 5.51 12.39
CA ILE A 166 2.46 4.64 11.22
C ILE A 166 3.62 5.06 10.33
N ALA A 167 4.65 4.23 10.18
CA ALA A 167 5.79 4.46 9.31
C ALA A 167 5.56 3.80 7.94
N ASP A 168 4.45 4.15 7.30
CA ASP A 168 4.00 3.61 6.02
C ASP A 168 3.55 4.74 5.08
N SER A 169 4.34 5.79 5.06
CA SER A 169 4.14 6.92 4.17
C SER A 169 5.49 7.55 3.80
N GLY A 170 5.55 8.17 2.63
CA GLY A 170 6.77 8.82 2.15
C GLY A 170 6.88 10.28 2.61
N ASN A 171 8.11 10.78 2.63
CA ASN A 171 8.36 12.21 2.65
C ASN A 171 8.03 12.82 1.28
N VAL A 172 7.62 14.10 1.27
CA VAL A 172 7.37 14.83 0.01
C VAL A 172 8.61 14.81 -0.91
N LYS A 173 9.80 14.91 -0.33
CA LYS A 173 11.08 14.72 -1.03
C LYS A 173 12.19 14.34 -0.07
N ILE A 174 13.29 13.81 -0.61
CA ILE A 174 14.48 13.47 0.16
C ILE A 174 15.01 14.72 0.88
N GLY A 175 15.28 14.58 2.18
CA GLY A 175 15.82 15.67 3.03
C GLY A 175 14.76 16.64 3.56
N VAL A 176 13.47 16.38 3.28
CA VAL A 176 12.35 17.15 3.84
C VAL A 176 11.50 16.25 4.71
N PRO A 177 11.73 16.23 6.04
CA PRO A 177 10.90 15.47 6.96
C PRO A 177 9.43 15.87 6.81
N THR A 178 8.55 14.89 6.65
CA THR A 178 7.13 15.11 6.42
C THR A 178 6.33 14.25 7.38
N ILE A 179 5.28 14.81 7.97
CA ILE A 179 4.30 14.09 8.76
C ILE A 179 2.98 14.11 7.99
N THR A 180 2.51 12.95 7.58
CA THR A 180 1.17 12.78 7.00
C THR A 180 0.15 12.79 8.13
N THR A 181 -0.76 13.76 8.12
CA THR A 181 -1.75 13.96 9.18
C THR A 181 -3.15 13.51 8.79
N THR A 182 -3.38 13.32 7.49
CA THR A 182 -4.67 12.89 6.93
C THR A 182 -4.45 12.03 5.70
N LEU A 183 -5.39 11.11 5.44
CA LEU A 183 -5.41 10.27 4.26
C LEU A 183 -6.78 10.38 3.60
N ARG A 184 -6.85 10.15 2.29
CA ARG A 184 -8.12 9.94 1.60
C ARG A 184 -8.69 8.59 2.00
N GLY A 185 -10.01 8.51 2.15
CA GLY A 185 -10.70 7.23 2.29
C GLY A 185 -10.65 6.43 0.98
N LEU A 186 -10.89 5.13 1.07
CA LEU A 186 -10.96 4.20 -0.05
C LEU A 186 -12.33 3.52 -0.07
N VAL A 187 -12.90 3.38 -1.26
CA VAL A 187 -14.10 2.58 -1.52
C VAL A 187 -13.90 1.82 -2.82
N ASP A 188 -14.06 0.50 -2.76
CA ASP A 188 -14.11 -0.34 -3.94
C ASP A 188 -15.56 -0.61 -4.34
N ALA A 189 -15.83 -0.59 -5.64
CA ALA A 189 -17.15 -0.87 -6.19
C ALA A 189 -17.03 -1.74 -7.45
N ILE A 190 -17.97 -2.68 -7.59
CA ILE A 190 -18.12 -3.48 -8.80
C ILE A 190 -19.36 -2.97 -9.54
N ILE A 191 -19.18 -2.60 -10.81
CA ILE A 191 -20.27 -2.19 -11.69
C ILE A 191 -20.49 -3.33 -12.67
N GLU A 192 -21.66 -3.95 -12.60
CA GLU A 192 -22.05 -5.03 -13.48
C GLU A 192 -23.17 -4.59 -14.42
N VAL A 193 -22.99 -4.84 -15.72
CA VAL A 193 -24.04 -4.73 -16.72
C VAL A 193 -24.41 -6.16 -17.15
N ASP A 194 -25.62 -6.57 -16.84
CA ASP A 194 -26.14 -7.91 -17.15
C ASP A 194 -27.48 -7.77 -17.87
N GLN A 195 -27.60 -8.38 -19.05
CA GLN A 195 -28.82 -8.40 -19.85
C GLN A 195 -29.42 -9.80 -19.83
N PRO A 196 -30.75 -9.94 -19.70
CA PRO A 196 -31.42 -11.23 -19.62
C PRO A 196 -31.49 -11.93 -20.98
N MET A 197 -30.34 -12.09 -21.63
CA MET A 197 -30.21 -12.72 -22.94
C MET A 197 -28.98 -13.59 -23.02
N ARG A 198 -28.97 -14.57 -23.92
CA ARG A 198 -27.76 -15.29 -24.30
C ARG A 198 -26.94 -14.48 -25.30
N PRO A 199 -25.61 -14.71 -25.44
CA PRO A 199 -24.84 -14.13 -26.52
C PRO A 199 -25.51 -14.36 -27.88
N ILE A 200 -25.62 -13.33 -28.71
CA ILE A 200 -26.27 -13.39 -30.03
C ILE A 200 -25.29 -12.92 -31.09
N HIS A 201 -25.34 -13.57 -32.27
CA HIS A 201 -24.51 -13.20 -33.38
C HIS A 201 -24.74 -11.73 -33.79
N SER A 202 -23.65 -10.97 -34.03
CA SER A 202 -23.70 -9.54 -34.31
C SER A 202 -24.50 -9.20 -35.57
N GLY A 203 -24.53 -10.09 -36.56
CA GLY A 203 -25.38 -9.94 -37.75
C GLY A 203 -26.88 -10.08 -37.48
N VAL A 204 -27.28 -10.56 -36.32
CA VAL A 204 -28.68 -10.74 -35.91
C VAL A 204 -29.12 -9.66 -34.92
N GLY A 205 -28.29 -9.36 -33.93
CA GLY A 205 -28.61 -8.45 -32.83
C GLY A 205 -27.85 -7.12 -32.85
N GLY A 206 -26.80 -7.02 -33.65
CA GLY A 206 -25.94 -5.82 -33.69
C GLY A 206 -26.69 -4.57 -34.14
N GLY A 207 -26.51 -3.48 -33.44
CA GLY A 207 -27.21 -2.22 -33.68
C GLY A 207 -28.64 -2.14 -33.12
N VAL A 208 -29.23 -3.27 -32.72
CA VAL A 208 -30.58 -3.35 -32.15
C VAL A 208 -30.50 -3.65 -30.62
N VAL A 209 -29.67 -4.61 -30.27
CA VAL A 209 -29.46 -4.98 -28.85
C VAL A 209 -28.24 -4.22 -28.31
N PRO A 210 -28.34 -3.54 -27.17
CA PRO A 210 -27.18 -2.93 -26.53
C PRO A 210 -26.13 -3.99 -26.14
N ASP A 211 -24.89 -3.73 -26.48
CA ASP A 211 -23.76 -4.56 -26.03
C ASP A 211 -23.38 -4.16 -24.60
N ALA A 212 -23.21 -5.15 -23.71
CA ALA A 212 -22.98 -4.87 -22.28
C ALA A 212 -21.68 -4.09 -22.04
N PHE A 213 -20.61 -4.40 -22.79
CA PHE A 213 -19.35 -3.68 -22.64
C PHE A 213 -19.46 -2.22 -23.14
N MET A 214 -20.20 -1.98 -24.21
CA MET A 214 -20.47 -0.60 -24.68
C MET A 214 -21.28 0.20 -23.66
N VAL A 215 -22.23 -0.44 -22.97
CA VAL A 215 -23.00 0.21 -21.89
C VAL A 215 -22.09 0.51 -20.70
N LEU A 216 -21.31 -0.48 -20.24
CA LEU A 216 -20.33 -0.32 -19.15
C LEU A 216 -19.34 0.80 -19.48
N SER A 217 -18.78 0.82 -20.70
CA SER A 217 -17.85 1.86 -21.14
C SER A 217 -18.46 3.28 -21.06
N ARG A 218 -19.74 3.43 -21.38
CA ARG A 218 -20.45 4.72 -21.23
C ARG A 218 -20.66 5.12 -19.77
N ILE A 219 -20.94 4.16 -18.91
CA ILE A 219 -21.07 4.39 -17.46
C ILE A 219 -19.71 4.88 -16.94
N ILE A 220 -18.63 4.16 -17.22
CA ILE A 220 -17.28 4.54 -16.79
C ILE A 220 -16.91 5.94 -17.34
N ALA A 221 -17.13 6.19 -18.63
CA ALA A 221 -16.84 7.49 -19.24
C ALA A 221 -17.66 8.65 -18.61
N SER A 222 -18.82 8.37 -18.03
CA SER A 222 -19.65 9.40 -17.40
C SER A 222 -19.14 9.84 -16.02
N PHE A 223 -18.21 9.10 -15.43
CA PHE A 223 -17.65 9.45 -14.10
C PHE A 223 -16.68 10.63 -14.16
N HIS A 224 -16.15 10.96 -15.32
CA HIS A 224 -15.24 12.08 -15.52
C HIS A 224 -15.73 13.00 -16.63
N ASN A 225 -15.44 14.29 -16.48
CA ASN A 225 -15.59 15.24 -17.58
C ASN A 225 -14.33 15.29 -18.46
N GLU A 226 -14.33 16.14 -19.49
CA GLU A 226 -13.20 16.30 -20.42
C GLU A 226 -11.89 16.79 -19.73
N LYS A 227 -11.99 17.42 -18.56
CA LYS A 227 -10.85 17.84 -17.74
C LYS A 227 -10.36 16.74 -16.77
N GLY A 228 -11.01 15.56 -16.77
CA GLY A 228 -10.74 14.49 -15.83
C GLY A 228 -11.20 14.77 -14.40
N GLU A 229 -12.11 15.73 -14.21
CA GLU A 229 -12.74 15.98 -12.91
C GLU A 229 -13.83 14.94 -12.68
N LEU A 230 -13.93 14.46 -11.43
CA LEU A 230 -14.91 13.44 -11.07
C LEU A 230 -16.32 14.03 -11.00
N MET A 231 -17.27 13.37 -11.65
CA MET A 231 -18.66 13.80 -11.81
C MET A 231 -19.64 12.99 -10.97
N ILE A 232 -19.19 12.35 -9.90
CA ILE A 232 -20.05 11.58 -8.99
C ILE A 232 -20.64 12.52 -7.95
N GLU A 233 -21.97 12.57 -7.89
CA GLU A 233 -22.70 13.39 -6.93
C GLU A 233 -22.41 12.96 -5.49
N GLY A 234 -22.20 13.96 -4.62
CA GLY A 234 -21.93 13.73 -3.19
C GLY A 234 -20.44 13.56 -2.83
N LEU A 235 -19.56 13.38 -3.81
CA LEU A 235 -18.12 13.40 -3.57
C LEU A 235 -17.60 14.84 -3.74
N THR A 236 -17.10 15.40 -2.66
CA THR A 236 -16.60 16.79 -2.62
C THR A 236 -15.14 16.82 -2.19
N PRO A 237 -14.34 17.73 -2.78
CA PRO A 237 -12.99 17.98 -2.31
C PRO A 237 -12.95 18.41 -0.84
N THR A 238 -11.87 18.08 -0.15
CA THR A 238 -11.59 18.59 1.18
C THR A 238 -10.98 19.98 1.06
N ASP A 239 -11.52 20.95 1.80
CA ASP A 239 -10.96 22.30 1.82
C ASP A 239 -9.85 22.42 2.87
N MET A 240 -8.62 22.20 2.43
CA MET A 240 -7.40 22.32 3.24
C MET A 240 -6.30 23.02 2.45
N GLN A 241 -5.40 23.66 3.18
CA GLN A 241 -4.17 24.16 2.58
C GLN A 241 -3.13 23.05 2.49
N VAL A 242 -2.49 22.94 1.33
CA VAL A 242 -1.43 21.96 1.07
C VAL A 242 -0.21 22.69 0.48
N THR A 243 0.96 22.10 0.71
CA THR A 243 2.18 22.55 0.03
C THR A 243 2.12 22.10 -1.43
N GLU A 244 2.30 23.03 -2.36
CA GLU A 244 2.24 22.71 -3.79
C GLU A 244 3.43 21.88 -4.24
N LEU A 245 3.17 20.84 -5.03
CA LEU A 245 4.15 20.03 -5.72
C LEU A 245 4.46 20.63 -7.08
N GLU A 246 5.73 20.73 -7.42
CA GLU A 246 6.14 21.10 -8.77
C GLU A 246 5.87 19.94 -9.75
N GLU A 247 5.34 20.25 -10.94
CA GLU A 247 5.07 19.26 -11.98
C GLU A 247 6.31 18.46 -12.36
N SER A 248 7.46 19.12 -12.47
CA SER A 248 8.74 18.46 -12.75
C SER A 248 9.13 17.44 -11.69
N PHE A 249 8.83 17.71 -10.43
CA PHE A 249 9.06 16.76 -9.34
C PHE A 249 8.14 15.55 -9.45
N LEU A 250 6.84 15.77 -9.70
CA LEU A 250 5.88 14.68 -9.87
C LEU A 250 6.25 13.80 -11.06
N LYS A 251 6.55 14.38 -12.23
CA LYS A 251 6.97 13.63 -13.42
C LYS A 251 8.20 12.78 -13.17
N LYS A 252 9.20 13.33 -12.47
CA LYS A 252 10.40 12.59 -12.07
C LYS A 252 10.06 11.41 -11.13
N MET A 253 9.16 11.61 -10.18
CA MET A 253 8.68 10.56 -9.27
C MET A 253 7.95 9.46 -10.01
N LEU A 254 7.17 9.81 -11.04
CA LEU A 254 6.46 8.89 -11.92
C LEU A 254 7.36 8.21 -12.97
N GLY A 255 8.64 8.58 -13.04
CA GLY A 255 9.64 7.94 -13.88
C GLY A 255 9.66 8.36 -15.35
N SER A 256 8.89 9.37 -15.74
CA SER A 256 8.90 9.90 -17.12
C SER A 256 8.53 11.38 -17.19
N GLU A 257 9.33 12.15 -17.92
CA GLU A 257 9.04 13.55 -18.22
C GLU A 257 7.94 13.72 -19.31
N GLU A 258 7.64 12.65 -20.05
CA GLU A 258 6.67 12.67 -21.17
C GLU A 258 5.23 12.38 -20.71
N ILE A 259 5.00 12.13 -19.43
CA ILE A 259 3.65 11.88 -18.90
C ILE A 259 2.80 13.14 -19.05
N ASN A 260 1.65 12.99 -19.70
CA ASN A 260 0.63 14.02 -19.77
C ASN A 260 -0.19 14.01 -18.47
N LEU A 261 -0.14 15.10 -17.74
CA LEU A 261 -1.00 15.32 -16.59
C LEU A 261 -2.29 16.00 -17.03
N PHE A 262 -3.35 15.80 -16.27
CA PHE A 262 -4.56 16.61 -16.46
C PHE A 262 -4.26 18.08 -16.15
N ASP A 263 -4.88 18.99 -16.89
CA ASP A 263 -4.80 20.42 -16.58
C ASP A 263 -5.48 20.68 -15.22
N THR A 264 -4.74 21.26 -14.30
CA THR A 264 -5.20 21.54 -12.92
C THR A 264 -4.52 22.79 -12.37
N GLU A 265 -5.27 23.53 -11.55
CA GLU A 265 -4.74 24.71 -10.86
C GLU A 265 -3.75 24.32 -9.74
N SER A 266 -3.89 23.12 -9.17
CA SER A 266 -3.03 22.61 -8.09
C SER A 266 -2.91 21.10 -8.16
N ILE A 267 -1.71 20.62 -8.46
CA ILE A 267 -1.36 19.20 -8.47
C ILE A 267 -1.56 18.60 -7.07
N SER A 268 -1.13 19.29 -6.05
CA SER A 268 -1.23 18.81 -4.67
C SER A 268 -2.67 18.67 -4.18
N LYS A 269 -3.54 19.64 -4.51
CA LYS A 269 -4.96 19.52 -4.18
C LYS A 269 -5.60 18.34 -4.89
N ARG A 270 -5.32 18.20 -6.18
CA ARG A 270 -5.87 17.10 -6.97
C ARG A 270 -5.39 15.74 -6.47
N LEU A 271 -4.13 15.63 -6.10
CA LEU A 271 -3.52 14.39 -5.62
C LEU A 271 -4.01 14.00 -4.21
N TRP A 272 -4.20 14.97 -3.31
CA TRP A 272 -4.40 14.68 -1.89
C TRP A 272 -5.77 15.04 -1.34
N LEU A 273 -6.47 16.01 -1.93
CA LEU A 273 -7.71 16.54 -1.36
C LEU A 273 -8.94 16.30 -2.23
N GLU A 274 -8.76 16.06 -3.53
CA GLU A 274 -9.86 15.79 -4.44
C GLU A 274 -10.14 14.27 -4.50
N PRO A 275 -11.41 13.87 -4.68
CA PRO A 275 -11.73 12.49 -4.94
C PRO A 275 -11.14 12.05 -6.29
N ALA A 276 -10.69 10.80 -6.37
CA ALA A 276 -10.20 10.16 -7.59
C ALA A 276 -10.91 8.83 -7.80
N LEU A 277 -11.04 8.40 -9.04
CA LEU A 277 -11.60 7.10 -9.40
C LEU A 277 -10.73 6.49 -10.50
N ASP A 278 -10.27 5.28 -10.26
CA ASP A 278 -9.50 4.48 -11.19
C ASP A 278 -10.22 3.17 -11.48
N VAL A 279 -10.11 2.66 -12.71
CA VAL A 279 -10.61 1.34 -13.10
C VAL A 279 -9.51 0.32 -12.84
N LEU A 280 -9.71 -0.55 -11.86
CA LEU A 280 -8.70 -1.52 -11.44
C LEU A 280 -8.72 -2.80 -12.27
N ALA A 281 -9.90 -3.20 -12.76
CA ALA A 281 -10.06 -4.42 -13.55
C ALA A 281 -11.30 -4.32 -14.45
N ILE A 282 -11.30 -5.10 -15.53
CA ILE A 282 -12.46 -5.26 -16.42
C ILE A 282 -12.62 -6.74 -16.72
N ASP A 283 -13.83 -7.27 -16.52
CA ASP A 283 -14.21 -8.62 -16.93
C ASP A 283 -15.01 -8.55 -18.22
N ALA A 284 -14.33 -8.82 -19.33
CA ALA A 284 -14.88 -8.87 -20.68
C ALA A 284 -14.08 -9.88 -21.52
N PRO A 285 -14.61 -10.36 -22.66
CA PRO A 285 -13.86 -11.24 -23.55
C PRO A 285 -12.51 -10.67 -23.95
N SER A 286 -11.45 -11.46 -23.83
CA SER A 286 -10.13 -11.05 -24.28
C SER A 286 -10.08 -10.89 -25.81
N VAL A 287 -9.11 -10.12 -26.32
CA VAL A 287 -8.91 -9.97 -27.77
C VAL A 287 -8.67 -11.32 -28.46
N LYS A 288 -8.06 -12.29 -27.74
CA LYS A 288 -7.81 -13.63 -28.28
C LYS A 288 -9.08 -14.47 -28.41
N ASP A 289 -10.09 -14.19 -27.58
CA ASP A 289 -11.37 -14.90 -27.52
C ASP A 289 -12.48 -14.13 -28.25
N ALA A 290 -12.10 -13.06 -28.99
CA ALA A 290 -13.04 -12.22 -29.70
C ALA A 290 -13.80 -13.02 -30.78
N VAL A 291 -15.13 -12.96 -30.74
CA VAL A 291 -16.04 -13.61 -31.67
C VAL A 291 -17.13 -12.62 -32.09
N ASN A 292 -17.82 -12.90 -33.19
CA ASN A 292 -18.87 -12.02 -33.75
C ASN A 292 -20.18 -12.09 -32.93
N LEU A 293 -20.10 -11.77 -31.65
CA LEU A 293 -21.25 -11.80 -30.73
C LEU A 293 -21.48 -10.44 -30.08
N VAL A 294 -22.74 -10.12 -29.83
CA VAL A 294 -23.13 -9.10 -28.85
C VAL A 294 -23.10 -9.76 -27.48
N ILE A 295 -22.30 -9.24 -26.58
CA ILE A 295 -22.11 -9.81 -25.24
C ILE A 295 -23.19 -9.30 -24.28
N PRO A 296 -23.80 -10.19 -23.48
CA PRO A 296 -24.86 -9.79 -22.55
C PRO A 296 -24.34 -9.30 -21.20
N LYS A 297 -23.10 -9.58 -20.84
CA LYS A 297 -22.55 -9.28 -19.52
C LYS A 297 -21.14 -8.73 -19.60
N ALA A 298 -20.86 -7.70 -18.76
CA ALA A 298 -19.55 -7.13 -18.52
C ALA A 298 -19.50 -6.47 -17.13
N SER A 299 -18.35 -6.47 -16.47
CA SER A 299 -18.14 -5.82 -15.17
C SER A 299 -16.73 -5.27 -15.02
#